data_a7b5c40dc0ae350047d6776c506342f5
#
_entry.id   a7b5c40dc0ae350047d6776c506342f5
#
_cell.length_a   1.000
_cell.length_b   1.000
_cell.length_c   1.000
_cell.angle_alpha   90.00
_cell.angle_beta   90.00
_cell.angle_gamma   90.00
#
_symmetry.space_group_name_H-M   'P 1'
#
loop_
_entity.id
_entity.type
_entity.pdbx_description
1 polymer ?
#
loop_
_entity_poly.entity_id
_entity_poly.type
_entity_poly.pdbx_seq_one_letter_code
_entity_poly.pdbx_strand_id
1 'polypeptide(L)'
;MNNYPLPTTAVILAGGQGKRLKSIIKNIPKPMAKIRNRPFLEYLLNYWISQGIKKFILSVGYLADDIINYFGDQYKNAEIRYVVEERPLGTGGGLILCKKILPKDKPIIVLNGDTYFPINLKKLASQACKFKADWALAL
;
A
#
# COMPACT_ATOMS: atom_id res chain seq x y z
N MET A 1 -30.02 -6.00 0.02
CA MET A 1 -28.76 -5.21 0.15
C MET A 1 -27.62 -6.01 -0.47
N ASN A 2 -27.08 -5.54 -1.58
CA ASN A 2 -25.91 -6.21 -2.17
C ASN A 2 -24.72 -6.00 -1.21
N ASN A 3 -24.40 -7.01 -0.42
CA ASN A 3 -23.22 -7.03 0.47
C ASN A 3 -21.98 -7.24 -0.41
N TYR A 4 -21.50 -6.18 -1.05
CA TYR A 4 -20.18 -6.23 -1.66
C TYR A 4 -19.14 -6.30 -0.54
N PRO A 5 -18.30 -7.33 -0.51
CA PRO A 5 -17.30 -7.44 0.53
C PRO A 5 -16.34 -6.24 0.45
N LEU A 6 -16.18 -5.54 1.57
CA LEU A 6 -15.18 -4.48 1.66
C LEU A 6 -13.77 -5.07 1.49
N PRO A 7 -12.87 -4.37 0.81
CA PRO A 7 -11.47 -4.76 0.78
C PRO A 7 -10.91 -4.88 2.21
N THR A 8 -10.26 -5.99 2.50
CA THR A 8 -9.50 -6.20 3.74
C THR A 8 -8.00 -6.30 3.46
N THR A 9 -7.62 -6.31 2.19
CA THR A 9 -6.24 -6.36 1.71
C THR A 9 -5.91 -5.10 0.94
N ALA A 10 -4.78 -4.47 1.27
CA ALA A 10 -4.22 -3.35 0.54
C ALA A 10 -2.87 -3.73 -0.07
N VAL A 11 -2.64 -3.36 -1.32
CA VAL A 11 -1.32 -3.36 -1.95
C VAL A 11 -0.76 -1.95 -1.86
N ILE A 12 0.47 -1.81 -1.36
CA ILE A 12 1.18 -0.53 -1.29
C ILE A 12 2.39 -0.59 -2.21
N LEU A 13 2.41 0.30 -3.19
CA LEU A 13 3.48 0.41 -4.16
C LEU A 13 4.57 1.34 -3.60
N ALA A 14 5.65 0.76 -3.11
CA ALA A 14 6.74 1.43 -2.41
C ALA A 14 8.13 1.14 -3.03
N GLY A 15 8.19 0.54 -4.22
CA GLY A 15 9.44 0.16 -4.90
C GLY A 15 10.21 1.31 -5.55
N GLY A 16 9.63 2.51 -5.56
CA GLY A 16 10.21 3.67 -6.24
C GLY A 16 11.54 4.15 -5.65
N GLN A 17 12.49 4.53 -6.52
CA GLN A 17 13.82 5.03 -6.12
C GLN A 17 13.84 6.43 -5.50
N GLY A 18 12.73 7.17 -5.52
CA GLY A 18 12.64 8.52 -4.95
C GLY A 18 13.68 9.52 -5.49
N LYS A 19 14.08 9.42 -6.76
CA LYS A 19 15.19 10.18 -7.36
C LYS A 19 15.16 11.69 -7.08
N ARG A 20 13.95 12.28 -7.05
CA ARG A 20 13.75 13.72 -6.79
C ARG A 20 14.03 14.14 -5.35
N LEU A 21 13.93 13.22 -4.39
CA LEU A 21 14.17 13.47 -2.95
C LEU A 21 15.57 13.07 -2.51
N LYS A 22 16.38 12.43 -3.36
CA LYS A 22 17.75 11.98 -3.01
C LYS A 22 18.68 13.11 -2.56
N SER A 23 18.42 14.34 -2.99
CA SER A 23 19.17 15.51 -2.53
C SER A 23 18.86 15.90 -1.07
N ILE A 24 17.67 15.57 -0.58
CA ILE A 24 17.19 15.94 0.76
C ILE A 24 17.24 14.75 1.70
N ILE A 25 16.86 13.56 1.21
CA ILE A 25 16.78 12.33 1.99
C ILE A 25 17.80 11.34 1.42
N LYS A 26 18.99 11.30 2.02
CA LYS A 26 20.03 10.36 1.62
C LYS A 26 19.86 9.04 2.37
N ASN A 27 20.02 7.92 1.66
CA ASN A 27 20.06 6.57 2.22
C ASN A 27 18.82 6.13 3.03
N ILE A 28 17.66 6.63 2.71
CA ILE A 28 16.37 6.21 3.30
C ILE A 28 15.37 6.01 2.15
N PRO A 29 14.60 4.90 2.14
CA PRO A 29 13.52 4.75 1.16
C PRO A 29 12.45 5.80 1.43
N LYS A 30 11.86 6.37 0.37
CA LYS A 30 10.90 7.48 0.47
C LYS A 30 9.77 7.22 1.47
N PRO A 31 9.15 6.02 1.55
CA PRO A 31 8.12 5.73 2.54
C PRO A 31 8.60 5.77 3.99
N MET A 32 9.92 5.67 4.22
CA MET A 32 10.54 5.73 5.54
C MET A 32 10.96 7.14 5.95
N ALA A 33 10.74 8.15 5.09
CA ALA A 33 10.96 9.55 5.45
C ALA A 33 10.17 9.91 6.71
N LYS A 34 10.86 10.50 7.68
CA LYS A 34 10.24 10.79 8.99
C LYS A 34 9.39 12.05 8.95
N ILE A 35 8.18 11.94 9.49
CA ILE A 35 7.31 13.05 9.81
C ILE A 35 7.10 13.00 11.32
N ARG A 36 7.51 14.04 12.05
CA ARG A 36 7.44 14.07 13.53
C ARG A 36 7.99 12.79 14.17
N ASN A 37 9.21 12.40 13.78
CA ASN A 37 9.92 11.22 14.29
C ASN A 37 9.36 9.84 13.94
N ARG A 38 8.31 9.74 13.10
CA ARG A 38 7.75 8.48 12.63
C ARG A 38 7.85 8.36 11.12
N PRO A 39 8.13 7.17 10.55
CA PRO A 39 8.09 6.96 9.12
C PRO A 39 6.73 7.35 8.53
N PHE A 40 6.74 7.96 7.35
CA PHE A 40 5.50 8.28 6.62
C PHE A 40 4.60 7.06 6.44
N LEU A 41 5.20 5.90 6.16
CA LEU A 41 4.48 4.65 5.96
C LEU A 41 3.65 4.24 7.20
N GLU A 42 4.08 4.58 8.43
CA GLU A 42 3.26 4.33 9.63
C GLU A 42 1.93 5.08 9.60
N TYR A 43 1.94 6.35 9.16
CA TYR A 43 0.70 7.14 9.04
C TYR A 43 -0.24 6.51 8.03
N LEU A 44 0.31 6.04 6.91
CA LEU A 44 -0.45 5.38 5.86
C LEU A 44 -1.07 4.06 6.37
N LEU A 45 -0.28 3.18 6.98
CA LEU A 45 -0.76 1.92 7.55
C LEU A 45 -1.83 2.16 8.63
N ASN A 46 -1.59 3.10 9.55
CA ASN A 46 -2.55 3.41 10.62
C ASN A 46 -3.89 3.87 10.06
N TYR A 47 -3.88 4.74 9.06
CA TYR A 47 -5.10 5.21 8.42
C TYR A 47 -5.91 4.04 7.83
N TRP A 48 -5.26 3.19 7.05
CA TRP A 48 -5.94 2.09 6.39
C TRP A 48 -6.36 0.96 7.33
N ILE A 49 -5.61 0.72 8.42
CA ILE A 49 -6.05 -0.16 9.51
C ILE A 49 -7.36 0.38 10.12
N SER A 50 -7.46 1.68 10.34
CA SER A 50 -8.69 2.29 10.85
C SER A 50 -9.88 2.17 9.88
N GLN A 51 -9.61 2.00 8.58
CA GLN A 51 -10.63 1.74 7.55
C GLN A 51 -11.00 0.25 7.42
N GLY A 52 -10.36 -0.63 8.19
CA GLY A 52 -10.66 -2.06 8.22
C GLY A 52 -9.72 -2.95 7.41
N ILE A 53 -8.60 -2.43 6.91
CA ILE A 53 -7.56 -3.23 6.26
C ILE A 53 -6.87 -4.08 7.32
N LYS A 54 -6.73 -5.39 7.03
CA LYS A 54 -6.14 -6.40 7.92
C LYS A 54 -4.88 -7.03 7.34
N LYS A 55 -4.63 -6.82 6.05
CA LYS A 55 -3.45 -7.33 5.36
C LYS A 55 -2.89 -6.30 4.40
N PHE A 56 -1.58 -6.09 4.48
CA PHE A 56 -0.83 -5.26 3.56
C PHE A 56 0.14 -6.12 2.75
N ILE A 57 0.21 -5.86 1.46
CA ILE A 57 1.21 -6.39 0.55
C ILE A 57 2.03 -5.20 0.09
N LEU A 58 3.28 -5.12 0.54
CA LEU A 58 4.19 -4.03 0.21
C LEU A 58 5.06 -4.44 -0.97
N SER A 59 4.90 -3.80 -2.14
CA SER A 59 5.88 -3.90 -3.23
C SER A 59 7.01 -2.94 -2.90
N VAL A 60 8.17 -3.48 -2.57
CA VAL A 60 9.36 -2.74 -2.12
C VAL A 60 10.51 -2.98 -3.09
N GLY A 61 11.47 -2.07 -3.15
CA GLY A 61 12.60 -2.17 -4.05
C GLY A 61 13.84 -1.55 -3.44
N TYR A 62 14.13 -0.30 -3.76
CA TYR A 62 15.27 0.43 -3.22
C TYR A 62 15.25 0.47 -1.68
N LEU A 63 16.29 -0.04 -1.04
CA LEU A 63 16.45 -0.17 0.41
C LEU A 63 15.27 -0.93 1.05
N ALA A 64 14.82 -2.02 0.41
CA ALA A 64 13.72 -2.85 0.89
C ALA A 64 13.93 -3.34 2.32
N ASP A 65 15.18 -3.69 2.69
CA ASP A 65 15.54 -4.21 4.00
C ASP A 65 15.22 -3.22 5.13
N ASP A 66 15.35 -1.91 4.89
CA ASP A 66 15.03 -0.89 5.90
C ASP A 66 13.53 -0.93 6.25
N ILE A 67 12.67 -1.16 5.26
CA ILE A 67 11.22 -1.27 5.46
C ILE A 67 10.90 -2.59 6.15
N ILE A 68 11.45 -3.70 5.65
CA ILE A 68 11.21 -5.05 6.16
C ILE A 68 11.65 -5.17 7.63
N ASN A 69 12.87 -4.69 7.95
CA ASN A 69 13.39 -4.74 9.30
C ASN A 69 12.61 -3.86 10.29
N TYR A 70 12.06 -2.74 9.80
CA TYR A 70 11.28 -1.83 10.65
C TYR A 70 9.89 -2.38 10.99
N PHE A 71 9.16 -2.90 10.02
CA PHE A 71 7.76 -3.31 10.20
C PHE A 71 7.59 -4.82 10.49
N GLY A 72 8.54 -5.66 10.07
CA GLY A 72 8.41 -7.11 10.21
C GLY A 72 7.23 -7.67 9.39
N ASP A 73 6.67 -8.78 9.83
CA ASP A 73 5.55 -9.47 9.20
C ASP A 73 4.17 -9.09 9.77
N GLN A 74 4.16 -8.25 10.80
CA GLN A 74 2.95 -7.77 11.46
C GLN A 74 3.14 -6.35 11.99
N TYR A 75 2.17 -5.50 11.72
CA TYR A 75 2.08 -4.16 12.29
C TYR A 75 0.73 -3.96 12.95
N LYS A 76 0.73 -3.74 14.28
CA LYS A 76 -0.49 -3.76 15.10
C LYS A 76 -1.27 -5.07 14.88
N ASN A 77 -2.51 -4.99 14.44
CA ASN A 77 -3.39 -6.13 14.16
C ASN A 77 -3.46 -6.50 12.67
N ALA A 78 -2.56 -5.99 11.85
CA ALA A 78 -2.51 -6.26 10.42
C ALA A 78 -1.28 -7.08 10.03
N GLU A 79 -1.48 -8.10 9.19
CA GLU A 79 -0.42 -8.88 8.55
C GLU A 79 0.29 -8.04 7.50
N ILE A 80 1.61 -8.15 7.40
CA ILE A 80 2.40 -7.55 6.32
C ILE A 80 3.11 -8.64 5.54
N ARG A 81 3.01 -8.56 4.22
CA ARG A 81 3.78 -9.35 3.26
C ARG A 81 4.55 -8.44 2.34
N TYR A 82 5.69 -8.91 1.88
CA TYR A 82 6.57 -8.15 0.99
C TYR A 82 6.75 -8.85 -0.34
N VAL A 83 6.82 -8.04 -1.39
CA VAL A 83 7.27 -8.46 -2.73
C VAL A 83 8.41 -7.52 -3.09
N VAL A 84 9.60 -8.09 -3.27
CA VAL A 84 10.81 -7.31 -3.55
C VAL A 84 10.99 -7.20 -5.06
N GLU A 85 11.08 -5.95 -5.54
CA GLU A 85 11.41 -5.65 -6.95
C GLU A 85 12.94 -5.66 -7.10
N GLU A 86 13.49 -6.60 -7.86
CA GLU A 86 14.94 -6.64 -8.17
C GLU A 86 15.39 -5.44 -9.03
N ARG A 87 14.45 -4.88 -9.78
CA ARG A 87 14.65 -3.66 -10.59
C ARG A 87 13.35 -2.85 -10.61
N PRO A 88 13.41 -1.53 -10.81
CA PRO A 88 12.22 -0.72 -10.89
C PRO A 88 11.29 -1.18 -12.03
N LEU A 89 10.10 -1.62 -11.68
CA LEU A 89 9.10 -2.14 -12.62
C LEU A 89 7.97 -1.15 -12.90
N GLY A 90 7.96 -0.02 -12.19
CA GLY A 90 6.87 0.94 -12.23
C GLY A 90 5.60 0.43 -11.53
N THR A 91 4.56 1.25 -11.54
CA THR A 91 3.29 0.97 -10.84
C THR A 91 2.67 -0.36 -11.27
N GLY A 92 2.52 -0.56 -12.57
CA GLY A 92 1.92 -1.78 -13.13
C GLY A 92 2.75 -3.03 -12.86
N GLY A 93 4.07 -2.93 -13.01
CA GLY A 93 4.98 -4.07 -12.78
C GLY A 93 5.01 -4.50 -11.31
N GLY A 94 5.05 -3.56 -10.37
CA GLY A 94 4.96 -3.87 -8.94
C GLY A 94 3.64 -4.56 -8.58
N LEU A 95 2.53 -4.11 -9.15
CA LEU A 95 1.23 -4.75 -8.93
C LEU A 95 1.17 -6.17 -9.52
N ILE A 96 1.74 -6.38 -10.71
CA ILE A 96 1.82 -7.71 -11.34
C ILE A 96 2.63 -8.69 -10.48
N LEU A 97 3.74 -8.25 -9.89
CA LEU A 97 4.51 -9.10 -8.98
C LEU A 97 3.68 -9.53 -7.76
N CYS A 98 2.84 -8.65 -7.24
CA CYS A 98 1.98 -8.96 -6.10
C CYS A 98 0.89 -9.99 -6.42
N LYS A 99 0.56 -10.20 -7.70
CA LYS A 99 -0.55 -11.06 -8.16
C LYS A 99 -0.51 -12.47 -7.54
N LYS A 100 0.69 -13.04 -7.35
CA LYS A 100 0.86 -14.40 -6.81
C LYS A 100 0.35 -14.58 -5.38
N ILE A 101 0.30 -13.50 -4.61
CA ILE A 101 -0.09 -13.51 -3.18
C ILE A 101 -1.35 -12.70 -2.89
N LEU A 102 -2.01 -12.20 -3.94
CA LEU A 102 -3.31 -11.55 -3.82
C LEU A 102 -4.41 -12.54 -3.45
N PRO A 103 -5.41 -12.14 -2.67
CA PRO A 103 -6.60 -12.95 -2.44
C PRO A 103 -7.34 -13.15 -3.77
N LYS A 104 -7.78 -14.38 -4.03
CA LYS A 104 -8.61 -14.69 -5.19
C LYS A 104 -10.04 -14.22 -4.93
N ASP A 105 -10.66 -13.67 -5.96
CA ASP A 105 -12.09 -13.28 -5.99
C ASP A 105 -12.52 -12.36 -4.85
N LYS A 106 -11.61 -11.55 -4.33
CA LYS A 106 -11.88 -10.54 -3.32
C LYS A 106 -11.40 -9.17 -3.78
N PRO A 107 -12.14 -8.10 -3.48
CA PRO A 107 -11.68 -6.76 -3.78
C PRO A 107 -10.41 -6.44 -2.98
N ILE A 108 -9.53 -5.70 -3.59
CA ILE A 108 -8.32 -5.14 -2.99
C ILE A 108 -8.30 -3.62 -3.18
N ILE A 109 -7.54 -2.93 -2.35
CA ILE A 109 -7.21 -1.54 -2.60
C ILE A 109 -5.73 -1.42 -2.97
N VAL A 110 -5.42 -0.58 -3.95
CA VAL A 110 -4.05 -0.29 -4.38
C VAL A 110 -3.72 1.15 -4.01
N LEU A 111 -2.59 1.34 -3.34
CA LEU A 111 -2.15 2.60 -2.76
C LEU A 111 -0.72 2.92 -3.21
N ASN A 112 -0.43 4.21 -3.38
CA ASN A 112 0.94 4.67 -3.49
C ASN A 112 1.58 4.77 -2.11
N GLY A 113 2.79 4.25 -1.95
CA GLY A 113 3.54 4.26 -0.69
C GLY A 113 4.11 5.62 -0.29
N ASP A 114 3.90 6.65 -1.10
CA ASP A 114 4.42 8.00 -0.89
C ASP A 114 3.32 9.09 -0.91
N THR A 115 2.07 8.68 -0.89
CA THR A 115 0.92 9.59 -0.97
C THR A 115 -0.04 9.31 0.17
N TYR A 116 -0.39 10.34 0.93
CA TYR A 116 -1.44 10.29 1.93
C TYR A 116 -2.72 10.92 1.35
N PHE A 117 -3.69 10.07 1.06
CA PHE A 117 -4.97 10.49 0.50
C PHE A 117 -6.12 9.88 1.31
N PRO A 118 -6.65 10.61 2.32
CA PRO A 118 -7.63 10.08 3.25
C PRO A 118 -9.02 10.03 2.62
N ILE A 119 -9.36 8.90 2.03
CA ILE A 119 -10.69 8.62 1.50
C ILE A 119 -11.43 7.61 2.37
N ASN A 120 -12.73 7.69 2.40
CA ASN A 120 -13.55 6.71 3.10
C ASN A 120 -13.71 5.46 2.22
N LEU A 121 -13.12 4.34 2.67
CA LEU A 121 -13.13 3.07 1.94
C LEU A 121 -14.54 2.55 1.67
N LYS A 122 -15.45 2.69 2.65
CA LYS A 122 -16.85 2.25 2.51
C LYS A 122 -17.57 3.03 1.41
N LYS A 123 -17.34 4.35 1.34
CA LYS A 123 -17.93 5.19 0.28
C LYS A 123 -17.41 4.79 -1.10
N LEU A 124 -16.09 4.60 -1.23
CA LEU A 124 -15.48 4.18 -2.50
C LEU A 124 -16.02 2.81 -2.95
N ALA A 125 -16.03 1.82 -2.06
CA ALA A 125 -16.55 0.49 -2.35
C ALA A 125 -18.05 0.51 -2.69
N SER A 126 -18.85 1.32 -1.99
CA SER A 126 -20.26 1.50 -2.27
C SER A 126 -20.51 2.08 -3.67
N GLN A 127 -19.71 3.04 -4.10
CA GLN A 127 -19.80 3.61 -5.46
C GLN A 127 -19.41 2.57 -6.52
N ALA A 128 -18.31 1.85 -6.31
CA ALA A 128 -17.91 0.78 -7.21
C ALA A 128 -19.03 -0.26 -7.39
N CYS A 129 -19.63 -0.67 -6.29
CA CYS A 129 -20.76 -1.58 -6.29
C CYS A 129 -21.98 -1.03 -7.06
N LYS A 130 -22.39 0.21 -6.77
CA LYS A 130 -23.52 0.87 -7.41
C LYS A 130 -23.40 0.87 -8.93
N PHE A 131 -22.20 1.11 -9.43
CA PHE A 131 -21.92 1.15 -10.87
C PHE A 131 -21.47 -0.20 -11.45
N LYS A 132 -21.44 -1.28 -10.65
CA LYS A 132 -20.93 -2.60 -11.03
C LYS A 132 -19.54 -2.51 -11.68
N ALA A 133 -18.69 -1.64 -11.12
CA ALA A 133 -17.39 -1.33 -11.68
C ALA A 133 -16.35 -2.34 -11.20
N ASP A 134 -15.57 -2.89 -12.14
CA ASP A 134 -14.40 -3.72 -11.82
C ASP A 134 -13.26 -2.90 -11.22
N TRP A 135 -13.22 -1.58 -11.54
CA TRP A 135 -12.22 -0.62 -11.08
C TRP A 135 -12.89 0.66 -10.60
N ALA A 136 -12.41 1.21 -9.49
CA ALA A 136 -12.79 2.52 -9.00
C ALA A 136 -11.54 3.32 -8.64
N LEU A 137 -11.46 4.54 -9.14
CA LEU A 137 -10.36 5.47 -8.87
C LEU A 137 -10.86 6.60 -7.98
N ALA A 138 -10.08 6.94 -6.96
CA ALA A 138 -10.24 8.17 -6.20
C ALA A 138 -9.26 9.22 -6.72
N LEU A 139 -9.76 10.38 -7.13
CA LEU A 139 -9.01 11.49 -7.69
C LEU A 139 -9.14 12.72 -6.79
#